data_a7aabbd239767423474a179f0c0397a6
#
_entry.id   a7aabbd239767423474a179f0c0397a6
#
_cell.length_a   1.000
_cell.length_b   1.000
_cell.length_c   1.000
_cell.angle_alpha   90.00
_cell.angle_beta   90.00
_cell.angle_gamma   90.00
#
_symmetry.space_group_name_H-M   'P 1'
#
loop_
_entity.id
_entity.type
_entity.pdbx_description
1 polymer ?
#
loop_
_entity_poly.entity_id
_entity_poly.type
_entity_poly.pdbx_seq_one_letter_code
_entity_poly.pdbx_strand_id
1 'polypeptide(L)'
;MNIRMSSRSCYTLTTVALWMWALTGLAQSCTNPLTLCAETVGINQAVFSDSAPLQFGCLDVQNTFFYEFTTNTNTTNVGTATIDVSGINCPGALVSDTVFAAVIAFDQADPCNPATWSLLTACESDTLGFTIETPELSTSTSYFLVLGTNQDPASIDCEMLVDISGPAVDIDACCDANITLGNSHQFSVFGGEAIPGYTWDPPSWLDNFASDSPTTFPEETITYTVSGTIGDCIATDQVTVFVLPPINPTNAISPNGDGFNDTWEIGGISRFENASVTVFDRWGQQVYRSIGYTENWDGTNNGNFLPTATYYWVIELNSQDVNIEPLNGFITIVH
;
A
#
# COMPACT_ATOMS: atom_id res chain seq x y z
N MET A 1 8.74 36.15 42.28
CA MET A 1 8.72 36.32 40.82
C MET A 1 9.20 35.03 40.24
N ASN A 2 8.25 34.05 40.03
CA ASN A 2 8.55 32.69 39.65
C ASN A 2 8.30 32.50 38.15
N ILE A 3 9.37 32.24 37.42
CA ILE A 3 9.34 31.93 36.02
C ILE A 3 9.20 30.39 35.90
N ARG A 4 8.05 29.93 35.39
CA ARG A 4 7.85 28.53 35.02
C ARG A 4 8.55 28.27 33.68
N MET A 5 9.52 27.40 33.69
CA MET A 5 10.08 26.79 32.47
C MET A 5 9.16 25.65 31.99
N SER A 6 8.67 25.82 30.78
CA SER A 6 7.95 24.79 30.01
C SER A 6 8.95 23.75 29.51
N SER A 7 8.78 22.50 29.91
CA SER A 7 9.54 21.37 29.39
C SER A 7 9.05 21.01 27.99
N ARG A 8 9.86 21.31 26.98
CA ARG A 8 9.71 20.70 25.65
C ARG A 8 10.33 19.30 25.67
N SER A 9 9.51 18.29 25.51
CA SER A 9 9.97 16.93 25.25
C SER A 9 10.71 16.90 23.92
N CYS A 10 12.01 16.71 24.00
CA CYS A 10 12.86 16.40 22.86
C CYS A 10 12.68 14.89 22.57
N TYR A 11 11.99 14.53 21.50
CA TYR A 11 12.07 13.18 20.98
C TYR A 11 13.43 13.00 20.34
N THR A 12 14.30 12.28 21.03
CA THR A 12 15.54 11.80 20.46
C THR A 12 15.22 10.72 19.44
N LEU A 13 15.37 11.05 18.17
CA LEU A 13 15.54 10.05 17.13
C LEU A 13 16.80 9.25 17.49
N THR A 14 16.60 8.03 17.97
CA THR A 14 17.66 7.03 18.01
C THR A 14 17.91 6.59 16.57
N THR A 15 18.90 7.22 15.95
CA THR A 15 19.53 6.67 14.77
C THR A 15 20.09 5.30 15.12
N VAL A 16 19.39 4.25 14.69
CA VAL A 16 19.97 2.92 14.64
C VAL A 16 21.07 2.98 13.60
N ALA A 17 22.31 3.18 14.04
CA ALA A 17 23.46 3.00 13.20
C ALA A 17 23.56 1.49 12.90
N LEU A 18 23.02 1.07 11.74
CA LEU A 18 23.32 -0.23 11.17
C LEU A 18 24.85 -0.24 10.93
N TRP A 19 25.54 -1.03 11.72
CA TRP A 19 26.92 -1.40 11.44
C TRP A 19 26.91 -2.26 10.18
N MET A 20 27.13 -1.63 9.03
CA MET A 20 27.45 -2.34 7.80
C MET A 20 28.83 -3.00 8.03
N TRP A 21 28.82 -4.30 8.26
CA TRP A 21 30.00 -5.11 8.07
C TRP A 21 30.33 -5.03 6.57
N ALA A 22 31.46 -4.40 6.25
CA ALA A 22 32.01 -4.50 4.93
C ALA A 22 32.32 -5.99 4.69
N LEU A 23 31.44 -6.68 3.98
CA LEU A 23 31.73 -8.00 3.41
C LEU A 23 32.77 -7.78 2.32
N THR A 24 34.03 -7.99 2.67
CA THR A 24 35.14 -8.01 1.73
C THR A 24 34.87 -9.05 0.66
N GLY A 25 34.55 -8.57 -0.55
CA GLY A 25 34.84 -9.17 -1.84
C GLY A 25 34.62 -10.68 -2.02
N LEU A 26 33.34 -11.14 -1.93
CA LEU A 26 32.96 -12.34 -2.66
C LEU A 26 32.38 -11.88 -3.98
N ALA A 27 32.97 -12.28 -5.10
CA ALA A 27 32.42 -12.05 -6.41
C ALA A 27 30.98 -12.55 -6.45
N GLN A 28 30.04 -11.69 -6.78
CA GLN A 28 28.62 -11.99 -6.86
C GLN A 28 28.37 -12.72 -8.18
N SER A 29 28.53 -14.02 -8.15
CA SER A 29 28.35 -14.91 -9.31
C SER A 29 27.00 -15.60 -9.27
N CYS A 30 26.64 -16.27 -10.34
CA CYS A 30 25.44 -17.11 -10.41
C CYS A 30 25.38 -18.20 -9.33
N THR A 31 26.54 -18.58 -8.72
CA THR A 31 26.58 -19.56 -7.61
C THR A 31 26.34 -18.92 -6.24
N ASN A 32 26.40 -17.60 -6.15
CA ASN A 32 26.18 -16.85 -4.92
C ASN A 32 25.61 -15.47 -5.27
N PRO A 33 24.39 -15.40 -5.87
CA PRO A 33 23.75 -14.15 -6.21
C PRO A 33 23.34 -13.41 -4.93
N LEU A 34 23.14 -12.09 -5.02
CA LEU A 34 22.44 -11.35 -3.97
C LEU A 34 20.94 -11.48 -4.15
N THR A 35 20.21 -11.70 -3.06
CA THR A 35 18.75 -11.67 -3.10
C THR A 35 18.29 -10.23 -3.31
N LEU A 36 17.43 -10.03 -4.32
CA LEU A 36 16.77 -8.76 -4.61
C LEU A 36 15.32 -8.86 -4.15
N CYS A 37 14.96 -8.06 -3.17
CA CYS A 37 13.62 -8.00 -2.60
C CYS A 37 12.94 -6.69 -2.95
N ALA A 38 11.63 -6.72 -3.17
CA ALA A 38 10.81 -5.53 -3.13
C ALA A 38 10.94 -4.85 -1.75
N GLU A 39 10.81 -3.53 -1.69
CA GLU A 39 10.90 -2.70 -0.47
C GLU A 39 12.29 -2.62 0.19
N THR A 40 13.27 -3.39 -0.25
CA THR A 40 14.65 -3.21 0.20
C THR A 40 15.43 -2.36 -0.79
N VAL A 41 15.46 -1.06 -0.55
CA VAL A 41 16.36 -0.16 -1.29
C VAL A 41 17.81 -0.56 -0.94
N GLY A 42 18.39 -1.42 -1.77
CA GLY A 42 19.76 -1.85 -1.62
C GLY A 42 20.71 -0.78 -2.13
N ILE A 43 21.47 -0.13 -1.23
CA ILE A 43 22.70 0.53 -1.66
C ILE A 43 23.69 -0.60 -1.87
N ASN A 44 23.96 -0.95 -3.12
CA ASN A 44 24.88 -2.01 -3.42
C ASN A 44 26.14 -1.40 -4.02
N GLN A 45 27.24 -1.55 -3.30
CA GLN A 45 28.54 -1.53 -3.94
C GLN A 45 28.66 -2.80 -4.77
N ALA A 46 28.39 -2.70 -6.05
CA ALA A 46 28.68 -3.78 -6.97
C ALA A 46 30.20 -3.83 -7.17
N VAL A 47 30.88 -4.65 -6.37
CA VAL A 47 32.30 -4.92 -6.56
C VAL A 47 32.42 -5.93 -7.69
N PHE A 48 32.64 -5.46 -8.90
CA PHE A 48 32.84 -6.31 -10.08
C PHE A 48 34.27 -6.94 -10.10
N SER A 49 34.77 -7.39 -8.96
CA SER A 49 36.19 -7.63 -8.81
C SER A 49 36.73 -8.95 -9.36
N ASP A 50 35.90 -9.94 -9.72
CA ASP A 50 36.41 -11.26 -10.16
C ASP A 50 35.50 -12.02 -11.10
N SER A 51 34.62 -11.35 -11.85
CA SER A 51 33.72 -12.05 -12.76
C SER A 51 34.39 -12.39 -14.08
N ALA A 52 34.13 -13.58 -14.57
CA ALA A 52 34.51 -13.96 -15.92
C ALA A 52 33.70 -13.14 -16.95
N PRO A 53 34.27 -12.80 -18.10
CA PRO A 53 33.53 -12.18 -19.19
C PRO A 53 32.28 -13.00 -19.54
N LEU A 54 31.15 -12.32 -19.69
CA LEU A 54 29.89 -12.91 -20.10
C LEU A 54 29.51 -12.44 -21.49
N GLN A 55 29.32 -13.40 -22.38
CA GLN A 55 28.73 -13.17 -23.70
C GLN A 55 27.45 -13.99 -23.79
N PHE A 56 26.32 -13.32 -23.58
CA PHE A 56 25.01 -13.96 -23.60
C PHE A 56 23.96 -12.99 -24.15
N GLY A 57 23.33 -13.34 -25.25
CA GLY A 57 22.32 -12.50 -25.90
C GLY A 57 22.87 -11.12 -26.27
N CYS A 58 22.32 -10.08 -25.67
CA CYS A 58 22.76 -8.69 -25.81
C CYS A 58 23.78 -8.24 -24.74
N LEU A 59 24.06 -9.09 -23.73
CA LEU A 59 25.12 -8.84 -22.75
C LEU A 59 26.46 -9.31 -23.33
N ASP A 60 27.33 -8.36 -23.63
CA ASP A 60 28.74 -8.59 -24.00
C ASP A 60 29.59 -7.73 -23.06
N VAL A 61 29.84 -8.27 -21.87
CA VAL A 61 30.44 -7.53 -20.75
C VAL A 61 31.63 -8.27 -20.19
N GLN A 62 32.59 -7.51 -19.65
CA GLN A 62 33.82 -8.04 -19.08
C GLN A 62 33.63 -8.47 -17.64
N ASN A 63 32.73 -7.82 -16.92
CA ASN A 63 32.43 -8.04 -15.52
C ASN A 63 30.93 -8.17 -15.31
N THR A 64 30.52 -9.09 -14.47
CA THR A 64 29.11 -9.34 -14.16
C THR A 64 28.83 -9.33 -12.67
N PHE A 65 27.59 -9.03 -12.36
CA PHE A 65 27.05 -9.08 -11.02
C PHE A 65 25.65 -9.68 -11.08
N PHE A 66 25.32 -10.61 -10.20
CA PHE A 66 24.08 -11.34 -10.21
C PHE A 66 23.22 -11.01 -8.99
N TYR A 67 22.00 -10.59 -9.24
CA TYR A 67 20.91 -10.62 -8.28
C TYR A 67 19.97 -11.77 -8.61
N GLU A 68 19.40 -12.37 -7.59
CA GLU A 68 18.30 -13.33 -7.72
C GLU A 68 17.05 -12.75 -7.07
N PHE A 69 15.93 -12.80 -7.76
CA PHE A 69 14.63 -12.50 -7.19
C PHE A 69 13.66 -13.64 -7.48
N THR A 70 12.75 -13.89 -6.55
CA THR A 70 11.74 -14.94 -6.64
C THR A 70 10.37 -14.30 -6.77
N THR A 71 9.54 -14.86 -7.64
CA THR A 71 8.16 -14.38 -7.84
C THR A 71 7.21 -15.00 -6.83
N ASN A 72 6.12 -14.29 -6.57
CA ASN A 72 5.09 -14.72 -5.64
C ASN A 72 4.31 -15.97 -6.13
N THR A 73 3.46 -16.51 -5.28
CA THR A 73 2.66 -17.71 -5.56
C THR A 73 1.31 -17.40 -6.17
N ASN A 74 0.99 -16.14 -6.43
CA ASN A 74 -0.33 -15.73 -6.92
C ASN A 74 -0.57 -16.23 -8.35
N THR A 75 -1.43 -17.24 -8.48
CA THR A 75 -1.76 -17.86 -9.78
C THR A 75 -2.79 -17.08 -10.59
N THR A 76 -3.46 -16.08 -9.99
CA THR A 76 -4.50 -15.29 -10.65
C THR A 76 -3.97 -14.03 -11.31
N ASN A 77 -2.83 -13.53 -10.83
CA ASN A 77 -2.09 -12.43 -11.43
C ASN A 77 -0.66 -12.90 -11.70
N VAL A 78 -0.46 -13.50 -12.86
CA VAL A 78 0.88 -13.64 -13.44
C VAL A 78 1.37 -12.21 -13.63
N GLY A 79 2.26 -11.76 -12.74
CA GLY A 79 2.64 -10.36 -12.69
C GLY A 79 3.87 -10.06 -13.50
N THR A 80 4.02 -8.79 -13.81
CA THR A 80 5.29 -8.21 -14.26
C THR A 80 6.07 -7.69 -13.06
N ALA A 81 7.37 -7.51 -13.23
CA ALA A 81 8.21 -6.78 -12.31
C ALA A 81 8.86 -5.59 -13.02
N THR A 82 8.98 -4.49 -12.29
CA THR A 82 9.71 -3.30 -12.69
C THR A 82 10.99 -3.24 -11.88
N ILE A 83 12.14 -3.13 -12.53
CA ILE A 83 13.45 -3.02 -11.89
C ILE A 83 14.03 -1.66 -12.24
N ASP A 84 14.28 -0.86 -11.22
CA ASP A 84 14.91 0.44 -11.36
C ASP A 84 16.38 0.38 -10.91
N VAL A 85 17.28 0.73 -11.81
CA VAL A 85 18.69 0.93 -11.53
C VAL A 85 18.99 2.41 -11.57
N SER A 86 19.48 2.99 -10.49
CA SER A 86 19.67 4.44 -10.37
C SER A 86 20.93 4.79 -9.60
N GLY A 87 21.37 6.06 -9.72
CA GLY A 87 22.53 6.56 -9.01
C GLY A 87 23.84 5.89 -9.37
N ILE A 88 23.97 5.42 -10.62
CA ILE A 88 25.19 4.77 -11.11
C ILE A 88 26.36 5.72 -10.95
N ASN A 89 27.37 5.28 -10.22
CA ASN A 89 28.64 6.00 -10.01
C ASN A 89 29.77 4.99 -9.92
N CYS A 90 30.65 4.99 -10.91
CA CYS A 90 31.79 4.08 -10.98
C CYS A 90 33.08 4.90 -10.87
N PRO A 91 33.52 5.29 -9.68
CA PRO A 91 34.71 6.12 -9.48
C PRO A 91 35.97 5.41 -9.97
N GLY A 92 36.70 6.06 -10.89
CA GLY A 92 37.92 5.55 -11.48
C GLY A 92 37.73 4.86 -12.84
N ALA A 93 36.53 4.83 -13.38
CA ALA A 93 36.27 4.33 -14.73
C ALA A 93 37.08 5.11 -15.77
N LEU A 94 37.88 4.39 -16.59
CA LEU A 94 38.73 4.99 -17.62
C LEU A 94 37.99 5.25 -18.93
N VAL A 95 36.84 4.63 -19.13
CA VAL A 95 36.14 4.64 -20.43
C VAL A 95 34.71 5.20 -20.34
N SER A 96 33.86 4.62 -19.52
CA SER A 96 32.50 5.16 -19.25
C SER A 96 31.88 4.42 -18.05
N ASP A 97 30.98 5.08 -17.33
CA ASP A 97 30.23 4.52 -16.22
C ASP A 97 29.03 3.66 -16.70
N THR A 98 29.04 3.18 -17.94
CA THR A 98 27.91 2.45 -18.51
C THR A 98 27.75 1.09 -17.84
N VAL A 99 26.59 0.88 -17.24
CA VAL A 99 26.13 -0.40 -16.71
C VAL A 99 25.09 -0.97 -17.68
N PHE A 100 25.22 -2.23 -17.99
CA PHE A 100 24.28 -3.03 -18.79
C PHE A 100 23.50 -3.93 -17.87
N ALA A 101 22.23 -4.18 -18.15
CA ALA A 101 21.43 -5.10 -17.40
C ALA A 101 20.40 -5.85 -18.25
N ALA A 102 20.07 -7.05 -17.83
CA ALA A 102 18.98 -7.84 -18.38
C ALA A 102 18.46 -8.84 -17.36
N VAL A 103 17.19 -9.22 -17.51
CA VAL A 103 16.58 -10.30 -16.72
C VAL A 103 16.65 -11.58 -17.54
N ILE A 104 17.10 -12.67 -16.89
CA ILE A 104 17.21 -14.00 -17.48
C ILE A 104 16.47 -15.04 -16.64
N ALA A 105 15.83 -15.98 -17.34
CA ALA A 105 15.36 -17.22 -16.72
C ALA A 105 16.45 -18.29 -16.84
N PHE A 106 16.50 -19.19 -15.88
CA PHE A 106 17.47 -20.26 -15.79
C PHE A 106 16.84 -21.55 -15.29
N ASP A 107 17.54 -22.68 -15.45
CA ASP A 107 17.11 -23.95 -14.85
C ASP A 107 17.38 -23.91 -13.33
N GLN A 108 16.34 -24.01 -12.54
CA GLN A 108 16.42 -23.98 -11.07
C GLN A 108 17.30 -25.09 -10.48
N ALA A 109 17.49 -26.20 -11.22
CA ALA A 109 18.34 -27.31 -10.81
C ALA A 109 19.83 -27.08 -11.13
N ASP A 110 20.15 -26.23 -12.13
CA ASP A 110 21.51 -25.90 -12.56
C ASP A 110 21.58 -24.43 -12.99
N PRO A 111 21.48 -23.48 -12.01
CA PRO A 111 21.30 -22.06 -12.29
C PRO A 111 22.48 -21.43 -13.03
N CYS A 112 23.68 -21.97 -12.88
CA CYS A 112 24.88 -21.45 -13.50
C CYS A 112 25.25 -22.05 -14.86
N ASN A 113 24.33 -22.77 -15.47
CA ASN A 113 24.53 -23.34 -16.82
C ASN A 113 24.01 -22.39 -17.91
N PRO A 114 24.88 -21.63 -18.60
CA PRO A 114 24.43 -20.67 -19.59
C PRO A 114 23.66 -21.30 -20.78
N ALA A 115 23.79 -22.61 -20.98
CA ALA A 115 23.05 -23.33 -22.03
C ALA A 115 21.55 -23.43 -21.72
N THR A 116 21.15 -23.28 -20.46
CA THR A 116 19.75 -23.30 -20.01
C THR A 116 19.17 -21.89 -19.86
N TRP A 117 19.96 -20.85 -19.99
CA TRP A 117 19.52 -19.48 -19.81
C TRP A 117 18.67 -19.02 -20.99
N SER A 118 17.67 -18.21 -20.68
CA SER A 118 16.88 -17.49 -21.69
C SER A 118 16.71 -16.03 -21.29
N LEU A 119 16.96 -15.14 -22.25
CA LEU A 119 16.80 -13.71 -22.07
C LEU A 119 15.30 -13.38 -22.05
N LEU A 120 14.84 -12.71 -21.00
CA LEU A 120 13.44 -12.30 -20.85
C LEU A 120 13.18 -10.87 -21.25
N THR A 121 14.19 -9.99 -21.10
CA THR A 121 14.09 -8.56 -21.42
C THR A 121 15.14 -8.19 -22.48
N ALA A 122 14.95 -7.06 -23.12
CA ALA A 122 16.06 -6.41 -23.82
C ALA A 122 17.17 -6.04 -22.81
N CYS A 123 18.39 -5.84 -23.30
CA CYS A 123 19.42 -5.25 -22.44
C CYS A 123 19.21 -3.74 -22.41
N GLU A 124 19.03 -3.22 -21.22
CA GLU A 124 19.07 -1.79 -20.96
C GLU A 124 20.48 -1.38 -20.53
N SER A 125 20.83 -0.13 -20.79
CA SER A 125 22.14 0.40 -20.39
C SER A 125 22.12 1.91 -20.29
N ASP A 126 22.75 2.42 -19.26
CA ASP A 126 22.93 3.86 -19.08
C ASP A 126 24.11 4.12 -18.14
N THR A 127 24.48 5.39 -17.99
CA THR A 127 25.53 5.88 -17.09
C THR A 127 24.95 6.52 -15.82
N LEU A 128 23.66 6.78 -15.76
CA LEU A 128 22.98 7.44 -14.63
C LEU A 128 21.90 6.57 -14.00
N GLY A 129 21.19 5.80 -14.83
CA GLY A 129 20.12 4.92 -14.41
C GLY A 129 19.17 4.57 -15.54
N PHE A 130 18.43 3.47 -15.36
CA PHE A 130 17.45 2.94 -16.32
C PHE A 130 16.42 2.07 -15.61
N THR A 131 15.31 1.81 -16.29
CA THR A 131 14.23 0.95 -15.83
C THR A 131 14.09 -0.24 -16.76
N ILE A 132 13.91 -1.43 -16.20
CA ILE A 132 13.62 -2.67 -16.92
C ILE A 132 12.22 -3.13 -16.57
N GLU A 133 11.37 -3.29 -17.59
CA GLU A 133 10.06 -3.91 -17.47
C GLU A 133 10.14 -5.36 -17.91
N THR A 134 9.74 -6.30 -17.04
CA THR A 134 9.69 -7.71 -17.41
C THR A 134 8.40 -8.03 -18.17
N PRO A 135 8.39 -9.07 -19.02
CA PRO A 135 7.13 -9.69 -19.44
C PRO A 135 6.44 -10.33 -18.22
N GLU A 136 5.26 -10.91 -18.44
CA GLU A 136 4.63 -11.75 -17.42
C GLU A 136 5.57 -12.89 -17.00
N LEU A 137 5.79 -13.02 -15.69
CA LEU A 137 6.69 -13.99 -15.09
C LEU A 137 5.91 -15.18 -14.54
N SER A 138 6.51 -16.36 -14.54
CA SER A 138 5.93 -17.54 -13.91
C SER A 138 5.91 -17.38 -12.39
N THR A 139 4.90 -17.92 -11.73
CA THR A 139 4.79 -17.91 -10.27
C THR A 139 5.80 -18.84 -9.60
N SER A 140 6.18 -18.55 -8.36
CA SER A 140 7.08 -19.35 -7.52
C SER A 140 8.37 -19.74 -8.27
N THR A 141 8.92 -18.80 -9.03
CA THR A 141 10.08 -19.04 -9.89
C THR A 141 11.14 -17.98 -9.62
N SER A 142 12.39 -18.42 -9.52
CA SER A 142 13.54 -17.50 -9.39
C SER A 142 14.07 -17.07 -10.76
N TYR A 143 14.53 -15.85 -10.83
CA TYR A 143 15.12 -15.20 -12.01
C TYR A 143 16.40 -14.47 -11.62
N PHE A 144 17.33 -14.33 -12.56
CA PHE A 144 18.47 -13.46 -12.38
C PHE A 144 18.25 -12.08 -13.02
N LEU A 145 18.55 -11.04 -12.28
CA LEU A 145 18.96 -9.75 -12.84
C LEU A 145 20.48 -9.77 -12.97
N VAL A 146 20.97 -9.73 -14.18
CA VAL A 146 22.41 -9.66 -14.46
C VAL A 146 22.79 -8.23 -14.80
N LEU A 147 23.65 -7.66 -14.01
CA LEU A 147 24.31 -6.39 -14.27
C LEU A 147 25.70 -6.65 -14.83
N GLY A 148 26.19 -5.78 -15.71
CA GLY A 148 27.51 -5.92 -16.29
C GLY A 148 28.14 -4.62 -16.70
N THR A 149 29.47 -4.60 -16.75
CA THR A 149 30.25 -3.46 -17.26
C THR A 149 31.35 -3.94 -18.18
N ASN A 150 31.80 -3.05 -19.07
CA ASN A 150 32.96 -3.28 -19.95
C ASN A 150 34.24 -2.64 -19.43
N GLN A 151 34.32 -2.39 -18.14
CA GLN A 151 35.46 -1.76 -17.48
C GLN A 151 36.52 -2.81 -17.13
N ASP A 152 37.78 -2.36 -16.92
CA ASP A 152 38.86 -3.22 -16.46
C ASP A 152 38.61 -3.62 -15.01
N PRO A 153 38.63 -4.95 -14.68
CA PRO A 153 38.34 -5.46 -13.34
C PRO A 153 39.18 -4.88 -12.20
N ALA A 154 40.36 -4.36 -12.51
CA ALA A 154 41.29 -3.85 -11.50
C ALA A 154 40.87 -2.49 -10.90
N SER A 155 39.84 -1.82 -11.36
CA SER A 155 39.59 -0.41 -11.03
C SER A 155 38.16 -0.07 -10.61
N ILE A 156 37.22 -1.04 -10.41
CA ILE A 156 35.81 -0.65 -10.40
C ILE A 156 35.05 -1.12 -9.18
N ASP A 157 34.77 -0.18 -8.30
CA ASP A 157 33.69 -0.20 -7.35
C ASP A 157 32.59 0.69 -7.92
N CYS A 158 31.52 0.13 -8.47
CA CYS A 158 30.33 0.90 -8.83
C CYS A 158 29.36 0.97 -7.66
N GLU A 159 28.88 2.17 -7.35
CA GLU A 159 27.76 2.38 -6.46
C GLU A 159 26.49 2.55 -7.30
N MET A 160 25.42 1.90 -6.92
CA MET A 160 24.12 2.07 -7.54
C MET A 160 23.01 1.59 -6.61
N LEU A 161 21.80 2.11 -6.83
CA LEU A 161 20.59 1.61 -6.22
C LEU A 161 19.91 0.69 -7.22
N VAL A 162 19.52 -0.50 -6.75
CA VAL A 162 18.72 -1.44 -7.52
C VAL A 162 17.46 -1.70 -6.70
N ASP A 163 16.32 -1.38 -7.26
CA ASP A 163 15.02 -1.56 -6.67
C ASP A 163 14.17 -2.46 -7.58
N ILE A 164 13.29 -3.28 -6.98
CA ILE A 164 12.34 -4.12 -7.70
C ILE A 164 10.96 -3.95 -7.10
N SER A 165 9.96 -3.86 -7.95
CA SER A 165 8.57 -3.69 -7.56
C SER A 165 7.63 -4.36 -8.55
N GLY A 166 6.36 -4.43 -8.19
CA GLY A 166 5.30 -4.87 -9.10
C GLY A 166 4.67 -6.20 -8.72
N PRO A 167 3.56 -6.54 -9.39
CA PRO A 167 2.69 -7.66 -8.99
C PRO A 167 3.38 -9.02 -8.91
N ALA A 168 4.52 -9.20 -9.56
CA ALA A 168 5.25 -10.47 -9.52
C ALA A 168 6.01 -10.70 -8.22
N VAL A 169 6.37 -9.63 -7.50
CA VAL A 169 7.27 -9.68 -6.34
C VAL A 169 6.67 -9.09 -5.06
N ASP A 170 5.44 -8.59 -5.14
CA ASP A 170 4.71 -8.00 -4.02
C ASP A 170 3.59 -8.93 -3.53
N ILE A 171 3.10 -8.68 -2.31
CA ILE A 171 1.82 -9.16 -1.84
C ILE A 171 0.80 -8.03 -1.98
N ASP A 172 -0.48 -8.40 -2.13
CA ASP A 172 -1.58 -7.45 -2.30
C ASP A 172 -2.67 -7.77 -1.27
N ALA A 173 -2.89 -6.88 -0.34
CA ALA A 173 -3.97 -6.96 0.65
C ALA A 173 -5.15 -6.13 0.17
N CYS A 174 -6.22 -6.78 -0.20
CA CYS A 174 -7.43 -6.10 -0.64
C CYS A 174 -8.47 -6.03 0.47
N CYS A 175 -9.12 -4.95 0.59
CA CYS A 175 -8.95 -3.58 0.10
C CYS A 175 -9.31 -2.65 1.26
N ASP A 176 -8.95 -1.37 1.18
CA ASP A 176 -9.49 -0.38 2.10
C ASP A 176 -11.00 -0.50 2.21
N ALA A 177 -11.52 -0.44 3.42
CA ALA A 177 -12.94 -0.67 3.68
C ALA A 177 -13.55 0.41 4.55
N ASN A 178 -14.84 0.61 4.36
CA ASN A 178 -15.64 1.51 5.18
C ASN A 178 -16.74 0.71 5.85
N ILE A 179 -16.74 0.71 7.17
CA ILE A 179 -17.73 0.03 7.96
C ILE A 179 -18.42 0.99 8.93
N THR A 180 -19.67 0.71 9.26
CA THR A 180 -20.33 1.37 10.40
C THR A 180 -19.89 0.68 11.69
N LEU A 181 -19.67 1.44 12.75
CA LEU A 181 -19.33 0.92 14.07
C LEU A 181 -20.26 -0.25 14.46
N GLY A 182 -19.66 -1.38 14.86
CA GLY A 182 -20.34 -2.62 15.18
C GLY A 182 -20.46 -3.62 14.03
N ASN A 183 -20.06 -3.25 12.83
CA ASN A 183 -19.95 -4.17 11.69
C ASN A 183 -18.52 -4.73 11.57
N SER A 184 -18.37 -5.73 10.72
CA SER A 184 -17.09 -6.37 10.42
C SER A 184 -16.71 -6.22 8.96
N HIS A 185 -15.42 -6.42 8.68
CA HIS A 185 -14.89 -6.53 7.33
C HIS A 185 -13.95 -7.74 7.25
N GLN A 186 -14.01 -8.46 6.14
CA GLN A 186 -13.10 -9.57 5.86
C GLN A 186 -12.11 -9.13 4.78
N PHE A 187 -10.83 -9.29 5.09
CA PHE A 187 -9.75 -9.05 4.13
C PHE A 187 -9.48 -10.27 3.24
N SER A 188 -8.68 -10.06 2.22
CA SER A 188 -8.03 -11.11 1.45
C SER A 188 -6.63 -10.65 1.07
N VAL A 189 -5.65 -11.55 1.15
CA VAL A 189 -4.27 -11.30 0.71
C VAL A 189 -3.97 -12.23 -0.46
N PHE A 190 -3.34 -11.67 -1.48
CA PHE A 190 -2.87 -12.37 -2.65
C PHE A 190 -1.35 -12.30 -2.74
N GLY A 191 -0.73 -13.32 -3.30
CA GLY A 191 0.73 -13.44 -3.32
C GLY A 191 1.28 -14.07 -2.04
N GLY A 192 2.60 -14.05 -1.88
CA GLY A 192 3.27 -14.65 -0.73
C GLY A 192 3.25 -16.18 -0.69
N GLU A 193 3.80 -16.75 0.34
CA GLU A 193 3.87 -18.19 0.55
C GLU A 193 2.91 -18.65 1.64
N ALA A 194 2.33 -19.85 1.46
CA ALA A 194 1.41 -20.41 2.45
C ALA A 194 2.11 -20.80 3.77
N ILE A 195 3.41 -20.98 3.77
CA ILE A 195 4.24 -21.32 4.95
C ILE A 195 5.50 -20.45 4.90
N PRO A 196 5.79 -19.61 5.90
CA PRO A 196 5.15 -19.54 7.22
C PRO A 196 3.76 -18.89 7.25
N GLY A 197 3.27 -18.33 6.16
CA GLY A 197 1.99 -17.64 6.09
C GLY A 197 2.13 -16.14 6.33
N TYR A 198 1.03 -15.51 6.70
CA TYR A 198 0.96 -14.07 6.88
C TYR A 198 1.00 -13.69 8.35
N THR A 199 1.37 -12.42 8.59
CA THR A 199 1.26 -11.79 9.90
C THR A 199 0.71 -10.39 9.74
N TRP A 200 -0.33 -10.06 10.54
CA TRP A 200 -0.98 -8.77 10.55
C TRP A 200 -0.63 -7.97 11.80
N ASP A 201 -0.28 -6.72 11.62
CA ASP A 201 0.04 -5.78 12.70
C ASP A 201 -0.73 -4.44 12.52
N PRO A 202 -1.40 -3.94 13.55
CA PRO A 202 -1.59 -4.53 14.87
C PRO A 202 -2.58 -5.72 14.85
N PRO A 203 -2.45 -6.71 15.76
CA PRO A 203 -3.36 -7.84 15.81
C PRO A 203 -4.74 -7.51 16.41
N SER A 204 -4.95 -6.26 16.82
CA SER A 204 -6.17 -5.79 17.47
C SER A 204 -7.39 -5.94 16.56
N TRP A 205 -8.50 -6.40 17.13
CA TRP A 205 -9.79 -6.60 16.45
C TRP A 205 -9.79 -7.59 15.27
N LEU A 206 -8.74 -8.37 15.10
CA LEU A 206 -8.69 -9.47 14.12
C LEU A 206 -9.07 -10.78 14.78
N ASP A 207 -9.85 -11.59 14.08
CA ASP A 207 -10.18 -12.96 14.52
C ASP A 207 -8.96 -13.88 14.43
N ASN A 208 -8.11 -13.69 13.43
CA ASN A 208 -6.88 -14.44 13.25
C ASN A 208 -5.82 -13.60 12.51
N PHE A 209 -4.84 -13.10 13.24
CA PHE A 209 -3.76 -12.27 12.70
C PHE A 209 -2.73 -13.02 11.82
N ALA A 210 -2.87 -14.35 11.68
CA ALA A 210 -2.01 -15.19 10.84
C ALA A 210 -2.75 -15.77 9.63
N SER A 211 -3.98 -15.29 9.34
CA SER A 211 -4.79 -15.75 8.21
C SER A 211 -4.48 -14.96 6.94
N ASP A 212 -4.70 -15.59 5.79
CA ASP A 212 -4.76 -14.93 4.48
C ASP A 212 -6.08 -14.16 4.25
N SER A 213 -7.07 -14.41 5.11
CA SER A 213 -8.41 -13.83 5.01
C SER A 213 -9.02 -13.54 6.37
N PRO A 214 -8.37 -12.74 7.23
CA PRO A 214 -8.88 -12.44 8.56
C PRO A 214 -10.12 -11.55 8.50
N THR A 215 -10.97 -11.67 9.52
CA THR A 215 -12.09 -10.77 9.74
C THR A 215 -11.76 -9.80 10.88
N THR A 216 -11.98 -8.51 10.63
CA THR A 216 -11.77 -7.45 11.61
C THR A 216 -13.10 -6.87 12.12
N PHE A 217 -13.11 -6.43 13.40
CA PHE A 217 -14.27 -5.83 14.10
C PHE A 217 -13.84 -4.54 14.82
N PRO A 218 -13.27 -3.55 14.12
CA PRO A 218 -12.66 -2.41 14.77
C PRO A 218 -13.71 -1.44 15.33
N GLU A 219 -13.35 -0.80 16.45
CA GLU A 219 -14.17 0.23 17.10
C GLU A 219 -13.78 1.66 16.66
N GLU A 220 -12.62 1.80 16.01
CA GLU A 220 -12.10 3.05 15.45
C GLU A 220 -11.35 2.77 14.13
N THR A 221 -11.15 3.80 13.32
CA THR A 221 -10.37 3.69 12.08
C THR A 221 -8.97 3.17 12.38
N ILE A 222 -8.57 2.13 11.67
CA ILE A 222 -7.31 1.43 11.88
C ILE A 222 -6.68 1.06 10.54
N THR A 223 -5.35 1.19 10.47
CA THR A 223 -4.54 0.68 9.36
C THR A 223 -3.81 -0.56 9.84
N TYR A 224 -3.93 -1.63 9.09
CA TYR A 224 -3.19 -2.87 9.28
C TYR A 224 -2.04 -2.94 8.27
N THR A 225 -0.92 -3.48 8.70
CA THR A 225 0.17 -3.90 7.84
C THR A 225 0.17 -5.42 7.83
N VAL A 226 0.08 -6.02 6.66
CA VAL A 226 0.28 -7.45 6.48
C VAL A 226 1.70 -7.71 5.99
N SER A 227 2.33 -8.75 6.49
CA SER A 227 3.64 -9.22 6.06
C SER A 227 3.53 -10.69 5.63
N GLY A 228 4.18 -11.02 4.54
CA GLY A 228 4.32 -12.38 4.01
C GLY A 228 5.70 -12.62 3.46
N THR A 229 6.03 -13.86 3.07
CA THR A 229 7.32 -14.20 2.46
C THR A 229 7.17 -14.54 0.99
N ILE A 230 8.17 -14.17 0.20
CA ILE A 230 8.33 -14.53 -1.21
C ILE A 230 9.79 -14.96 -1.38
N GLY A 231 10.05 -16.26 -1.48
CA GLY A 231 11.41 -16.77 -1.37
C GLY A 231 12.04 -16.36 -0.03
N ASP A 232 13.22 -15.77 -0.07
CA ASP A 232 13.94 -15.26 1.12
C ASP A 232 13.54 -13.82 1.50
N CYS A 233 12.60 -13.21 0.77
CA CYS A 233 12.15 -11.84 0.97
C CYS A 233 10.93 -11.75 1.89
N ILE A 234 10.85 -10.65 2.64
CA ILE A 234 9.63 -10.24 3.34
C ILE A 234 8.97 -9.16 2.49
N ALA A 235 7.74 -9.41 2.06
CA ALA A 235 6.90 -8.45 1.39
C ALA A 235 5.81 -7.94 2.35
N THR A 236 5.44 -6.68 2.23
CA THR A 236 4.42 -6.05 3.09
C THR A 236 3.41 -5.28 2.26
N ASP A 237 2.20 -5.14 2.80
CA ASP A 237 1.19 -4.23 2.27
C ASP A 237 0.35 -3.65 3.39
N GLN A 238 -0.36 -2.57 3.10
CA GLN A 238 -1.18 -1.87 4.09
C GLN A 238 -2.61 -1.72 3.60
N VAL A 239 -3.54 -1.91 4.54
CA VAL A 239 -4.96 -1.73 4.29
C VAL A 239 -5.61 -1.01 5.47
N THR A 240 -6.51 -0.07 5.17
CA THR A 240 -7.18 0.74 6.17
C THR A 240 -8.67 0.43 6.25
N VAL A 241 -9.17 0.22 7.46
CA VAL A 241 -10.61 0.16 7.74
C VAL A 241 -11.05 1.45 8.39
N PHE A 242 -11.87 2.20 7.68
CA PHE A 242 -12.49 3.42 8.17
C PHE A 242 -13.76 3.07 8.93
N VAL A 243 -13.81 3.40 10.23
CA VAL A 243 -14.99 3.17 11.06
C VAL A 243 -15.82 4.44 11.13
N LEU A 244 -17.03 4.36 10.60
CA LEU A 244 -17.99 5.45 10.59
C LEU A 244 -18.92 5.32 11.80
N PRO A 245 -19.13 6.41 12.56
CA PRO A 245 -20.13 6.39 13.62
C PRO A 245 -21.52 6.20 13.02
N PRO A 246 -22.42 5.52 13.73
CA PRO A 246 -23.79 5.38 13.28
C PRO A 246 -24.48 6.75 13.19
N ILE A 247 -25.25 6.97 12.12
CA ILE A 247 -26.13 8.12 12.01
C ILE A 247 -27.44 7.76 12.68
N ASN A 248 -27.79 8.50 13.73
CA ASN A 248 -28.96 8.23 14.57
C ASN A 248 -29.94 9.42 14.56
N PRO A 249 -30.83 9.51 13.57
CA PRO A 249 -31.88 10.51 13.57
C PRO A 249 -32.92 10.23 14.65
N THR A 250 -33.37 11.26 15.40
CA THR A 250 -34.53 11.12 16.27
C THR A 250 -35.80 10.92 15.46
N ASN A 251 -36.77 10.21 16.00
CA ASN A 251 -37.99 9.82 15.29
C ASN A 251 -39.15 10.82 15.46
N ALA A 252 -39.01 11.78 16.36
CA ALA A 252 -40.07 12.78 16.64
C ALA A 252 -39.46 14.09 17.11
N ILE A 253 -40.17 15.17 16.79
CA ILE A 253 -39.96 16.51 17.35
C ILE A 253 -41.27 17.11 17.82
N SER A 254 -41.17 17.99 18.82
CA SER A 254 -42.32 18.75 19.36
C SER A 254 -41.94 20.22 19.46
N PRO A 255 -41.97 20.95 18.33
CA PRO A 255 -41.54 22.34 18.27
C PRO A 255 -42.50 23.31 18.96
N ASN A 256 -42.59 23.26 20.29
CA ASN A 256 -43.46 24.06 21.15
C ASN A 256 -42.69 25.14 21.94
N GLY A 257 -41.37 25.19 21.84
CA GLY A 257 -40.50 26.17 22.48
C GLY A 257 -40.24 25.91 23.97
N ASP A 258 -40.43 24.66 24.45
CA ASP A 258 -40.18 24.30 25.86
C ASP A 258 -38.74 23.87 26.12
N GLY A 259 -37.91 23.77 25.08
CA GLY A 259 -36.50 23.39 25.12
C GLY A 259 -36.25 21.87 25.01
N PHE A 260 -37.30 21.06 24.82
CA PHE A 260 -37.19 19.61 24.66
C PHE A 260 -37.73 19.16 23.30
N ASN A 261 -36.88 18.50 22.51
CA ASN A 261 -37.24 17.99 21.17
C ASN A 261 -37.83 19.07 20.23
N ASP A 262 -37.51 20.33 20.43
CA ASP A 262 -37.98 21.43 19.59
C ASP A 262 -37.37 21.35 18.18
N THR A 263 -36.25 20.69 18.03
CA THR A 263 -35.52 20.55 16.77
C THR A 263 -35.15 19.10 16.50
N TRP A 264 -34.95 18.78 15.23
CA TRP A 264 -34.59 17.44 14.81
C TRP A 264 -33.08 17.20 14.97
N GLU A 265 -32.71 16.39 15.95
CA GLU A 265 -31.33 15.98 16.15
C GLU A 265 -31.00 14.76 15.31
N ILE A 266 -29.86 14.82 14.57
CA ILE A 266 -29.31 13.72 13.80
C ILE A 266 -27.92 13.42 14.39
N GLY A 267 -27.87 12.43 15.28
CA GLY A 267 -26.59 12.01 15.91
C GLY A 267 -25.59 11.58 14.86
N GLY A 268 -24.32 12.04 15.00
CA GLY A 268 -23.21 11.65 14.12
C GLY A 268 -23.09 12.42 12.80
N ILE A 269 -24.09 13.22 12.39
CA ILE A 269 -24.11 13.87 11.07
C ILE A 269 -23.07 14.98 10.93
N SER A 270 -22.68 15.63 12.02
CA SER A 270 -21.73 16.77 12.03
C SER A 270 -20.34 16.45 11.44
N ARG A 271 -20.01 15.18 11.29
CA ARG A 271 -18.76 14.73 10.65
C ARG A 271 -18.81 14.77 9.12
N PHE A 272 -20.01 14.90 8.56
CA PHE A 272 -20.25 14.89 7.12
C PHE A 272 -20.65 16.28 6.64
N GLU A 273 -19.66 17.15 6.46
CA GLU A 273 -19.86 18.57 6.10
C GLU A 273 -20.67 18.77 4.80
N ASN A 274 -20.64 17.77 3.92
CA ASN A 274 -21.37 17.79 2.65
C ASN A 274 -22.67 16.97 2.68
N ALA A 275 -23.07 16.45 3.86
CA ALA A 275 -24.29 15.66 3.94
C ALA A 275 -25.50 16.45 3.47
N SER A 276 -26.32 15.83 2.63
CA SER A 276 -27.61 16.38 2.19
C SER A 276 -28.72 15.75 3.01
N VAL A 277 -29.47 16.55 3.74
CA VAL A 277 -30.67 16.14 4.50
C VAL A 277 -31.89 16.70 3.81
N THR A 278 -32.78 15.83 3.35
CA THR A 278 -34.03 16.22 2.66
C THR A 278 -35.23 15.59 3.36
N VAL A 279 -36.27 16.38 3.64
CA VAL A 279 -37.52 15.91 4.24
C VAL A 279 -38.65 16.12 3.29
N PHE A 280 -39.56 15.15 3.22
CA PHE A 280 -40.73 15.12 2.34
C PHE A 280 -41.99 14.91 3.14
N ASP A 281 -43.10 15.50 2.66
CA ASP A 281 -44.43 15.17 3.15
C ASP A 281 -44.90 13.81 2.62
N ARG A 282 -46.09 13.38 3.03
CA ARG A 282 -46.74 12.12 2.58
C ARG A 282 -47.02 12.06 1.07
N TRP A 283 -46.97 13.19 0.39
CA TRP A 283 -47.21 13.30 -1.04
C TRP A 283 -45.93 13.30 -1.86
N GLY A 284 -44.79 13.23 -1.19
CA GLY A 284 -43.46 13.31 -1.81
C GLY A 284 -43.01 14.74 -2.14
N GLN A 285 -43.70 15.76 -1.61
CA GLN A 285 -43.29 17.14 -1.76
C GLN A 285 -42.17 17.45 -0.75
N GLN A 286 -41.06 17.99 -1.22
CA GLN A 286 -39.99 18.45 -0.37
C GLN A 286 -40.40 19.61 0.51
N VAL A 287 -40.27 19.45 1.81
CA VAL A 287 -40.59 20.48 2.83
C VAL A 287 -39.37 21.06 3.51
N TYR A 288 -38.24 20.35 3.47
CA TYR A 288 -36.99 20.84 4.01
C TYR A 288 -35.79 20.27 3.23
N ARG A 289 -34.74 21.06 3.14
CA ARG A 289 -33.43 20.60 2.64
C ARG A 289 -32.30 21.39 3.29
N SER A 290 -31.24 20.71 3.70
CA SER A 290 -29.99 21.29 4.17
C SER A 290 -28.80 20.57 3.54
N ILE A 291 -27.68 21.28 3.43
CA ILE A 291 -26.37 20.71 3.13
C ILE A 291 -25.48 21.01 4.32
N GLY A 292 -24.78 19.99 4.83
CA GLY A 292 -23.91 20.07 6.00
C GLY A 292 -24.66 19.98 7.34
N TYR A 293 -25.95 20.16 7.37
CA TYR A 293 -26.83 20.10 8.56
C TYR A 293 -26.23 20.77 9.81
N THR A 294 -25.75 21.99 9.62
CA THR A 294 -25.08 22.77 10.69
C THR A 294 -26.05 23.30 11.74
N GLU A 295 -27.34 23.40 11.39
CA GLU A 295 -28.42 23.79 12.28
C GLU A 295 -29.52 22.73 12.24
N ASN A 296 -30.00 22.35 13.41
CA ASN A 296 -31.08 21.38 13.53
C ASN A 296 -32.38 21.95 12.98
N TRP A 297 -33.11 21.15 12.19
CA TRP A 297 -34.40 21.56 11.64
C TRP A 297 -35.47 21.66 12.73
N ASP A 298 -36.23 22.77 12.73
CA ASP A 298 -37.24 23.11 13.71
C ASP A 298 -38.68 22.69 13.30
N GLY A 299 -38.83 21.88 12.26
CA GLY A 299 -40.15 21.46 11.78
C GLY A 299 -40.89 22.52 10.96
N THR A 300 -40.21 23.57 10.50
CA THR A 300 -40.84 24.61 9.65
C THR A 300 -40.52 24.39 8.17
N ASN A 301 -41.42 24.93 7.32
CA ASN A 301 -41.20 25.13 5.90
C ASN A 301 -41.39 26.63 5.57
N ASN A 302 -40.34 27.29 5.13
CA ASN A 302 -40.31 28.74 4.90
C ASN A 302 -40.81 29.56 6.11
N GLY A 303 -40.42 29.17 7.33
CA GLY A 303 -40.79 29.84 8.57
C GLY A 303 -42.18 29.56 9.11
N ASN A 304 -42.93 28.67 8.46
CA ASN A 304 -44.24 28.24 8.94
C ASN A 304 -44.15 26.82 9.51
N PHE A 305 -44.71 26.60 10.71
CA PHE A 305 -44.75 25.26 11.29
C PHE A 305 -45.55 24.31 10.42
N LEU A 306 -44.98 23.12 10.22
CA LEU A 306 -45.67 22.06 9.50
C LEU A 306 -46.72 21.40 10.40
N PRO A 307 -47.84 20.91 9.85
CA PRO A 307 -48.88 20.21 10.62
C PRO A 307 -48.34 18.98 11.37
N THR A 308 -48.99 18.64 12.48
CA THR A 308 -48.78 17.34 13.14
C THR A 308 -49.02 16.21 12.15
N ALA A 309 -47.96 15.54 11.75
CA ALA A 309 -47.94 14.44 10.81
C ALA A 309 -46.64 13.68 10.81
N THR A 310 -46.58 12.58 10.09
CA THR A 310 -45.38 11.86 9.76
C THR A 310 -44.79 12.36 8.44
N TYR A 311 -43.53 12.66 8.43
CA TYR A 311 -42.70 13.09 7.29
C TYR A 311 -41.64 12.05 7.00
N TYR A 312 -41.15 11.99 5.78
CA TYR A 312 -40.14 11.04 5.35
C TYR A 312 -38.84 11.77 5.03
N TRP A 313 -37.73 11.19 5.37
CA TRP A 313 -36.45 11.82 5.12
C TRP A 313 -35.49 10.91 4.34
N VAL A 314 -34.58 11.56 3.62
CA VAL A 314 -33.41 10.96 2.97
C VAL A 314 -32.19 11.74 3.40
N ILE A 315 -31.17 11.02 3.84
CA ILE A 315 -29.87 11.56 4.20
C ILE A 315 -28.83 10.93 3.28
N GLU A 316 -28.17 11.78 2.48
CA GLU A 316 -27.03 11.41 1.64
C GLU A 316 -25.77 11.98 2.29
N LEU A 317 -24.85 11.11 2.72
CA LEU A 317 -23.68 11.57 3.48
C LEU A 317 -22.62 12.25 2.62
N ASN A 318 -22.65 12.02 1.28
CA ASN A 318 -21.78 12.67 0.29
C ASN A 318 -20.30 12.72 0.73
N SER A 319 -19.81 11.64 1.34
CA SER A 319 -18.41 11.51 1.70
C SER A 319 -17.56 11.44 0.43
N GLN A 320 -16.42 12.13 0.42
CA GLN A 320 -15.51 12.09 -0.73
C GLN A 320 -14.75 10.77 -0.79
N ASP A 321 -14.58 10.12 0.35
CA ASP A 321 -13.75 8.91 0.49
C ASP A 321 -14.56 7.61 0.41
N VAL A 322 -15.91 7.70 0.39
CA VAL A 322 -16.77 6.53 0.58
C VAL A 322 -18.09 6.69 -0.19
N ASN A 323 -18.43 5.68 -0.97
CA ASN A 323 -19.78 5.56 -1.52
C ASN A 323 -20.72 4.93 -0.47
N ILE A 324 -21.40 5.76 0.31
CA ILE A 324 -22.37 5.31 1.32
C ILE A 324 -23.76 5.40 0.70
N GLU A 325 -24.53 4.31 0.78
CA GLU A 325 -25.93 4.29 0.35
C GLU A 325 -26.76 5.32 1.13
N PRO A 326 -27.71 6.02 0.49
CA PRO A 326 -28.57 6.96 1.17
C PRO A 326 -29.37 6.32 2.30
N LEU A 327 -29.35 6.95 3.47
CA LEU A 327 -30.18 6.56 4.59
C LEU A 327 -31.58 7.15 4.42
N ASN A 328 -32.60 6.42 4.81
CA ASN A 328 -33.98 6.89 4.75
C ASN A 328 -34.79 6.45 5.98
N GLY A 329 -35.82 7.18 6.28
CA GLY A 329 -36.69 6.89 7.40
C GLY A 329 -37.84 7.89 7.52
N PHE A 330 -38.36 8.01 8.75
CA PHE A 330 -39.46 8.92 9.02
C PHE A 330 -39.21 9.73 10.31
N ILE A 331 -39.88 10.87 10.40
CA ILE A 331 -39.94 11.73 11.57
C ILE A 331 -41.38 12.17 11.79
N THR A 332 -41.82 12.21 13.04
CA THR A 332 -43.18 12.69 13.39
C THR A 332 -43.07 14.06 14.06
N ILE A 333 -43.84 15.02 13.56
CA ILE A 333 -44.01 16.31 14.20
C ILE A 333 -45.27 16.26 15.06
N VAL A 334 -45.16 16.67 16.31
CA VAL A 334 -46.24 16.73 17.31
C VAL A 334 -46.29 18.14 17.88
N HIS A 335 -47.47 18.77 17.95
CA HIS A 335 -47.67 20.09 18.57
C HIS A 335 -48.52 19.93 19.82
#